data_f9fd17b3923a4de817a139ed0861aba9
#
_entry.id   f9fd17b3923a4de817a139ed0861aba9
#
_cell.length_a   1.000
_cell.length_b   1.000
_cell.length_c   1.000
_cell.angle_alpha   90.00
_cell.angle_beta   90.00
_cell.angle_gamma   90.00
#
_symmetry.space_group_name_H-M   'P 1'
#
loop_
_entity.id
_entity.type
_entity.pdbx_description
1 polymer ?
#
loop_
_entity_poly.entity_id
_entity_poly.type
_entity_poly.pdbx_seq_one_letter_code
_entity_poly.pdbx_strand_id
1 'polypeptide(L)'
;MTLYAPEAIAQIDALRSYYETKNRPTAARALDTALDVAEQQIALRPGDGLPAPRPYPELARPGQAWLKAGRYWIAYGTGGPPVILAVFFETADIPGRF
;
A
#
# COMPACT_ATOMS: atom_id res chain seq x y z
N MET A 1 -3.94 14.93 -6.15
CA MET A 1 -2.88 14.58 -5.19
C MET A 1 -3.38 13.49 -4.25
N THR A 2 -2.63 12.43 -4.08
CA THR A 2 -3.00 11.34 -3.19
C THR A 2 -2.48 11.64 -1.78
N LEU A 3 -3.36 11.48 -0.80
CA LEU A 3 -3.00 11.66 0.61
C LEU A 3 -2.54 10.34 1.21
N TYR A 4 -1.74 10.42 2.26
CA TYR A 4 -1.25 9.25 2.99
C TYR A 4 -1.62 9.39 4.46
N ALA A 5 -2.19 8.31 5.04
CA ALA A 5 -2.43 8.26 6.47
C ALA A 5 -1.09 8.16 7.23
N PRO A 6 -1.03 8.64 8.49
CA PRO A 6 0.20 8.57 9.28
C PRO A 6 0.78 7.15 9.40
N GLU A 7 -0.05 6.13 9.53
CA GLU A 7 0.41 4.74 9.58
C GLU A 7 1.08 4.32 8.28
N ALA A 8 0.53 4.76 7.14
CA ALA A 8 1.14 4.45 5.84
C ALA A 8 2.50 5.11 5.70
N ILE A 9 2.63 6.36 6.13
CA ILE A 9 3.90 7.07 6.11
C ILE A 9 4.93 6.34 6.97
N ALA A 10 4.54 5.93 8.17
CA ALA A 10 5.42 5.20 9.08
C ALA A 10 5.88 3.87 8.47
N GLN A 11 4.98 3.15 7.79
CA GLN A 11 5.31 1.89 7.13
C GLN A 11 6.29 2.10 5.97
N ILE A 12 6.07 3.14 5.17
CA ILE A 12 6.96 3.47 4.05
C ILE A 12 8.36 3.84 4.58
N ASP A 13 8.41 4.66 5.62
CA ASP A 13 9.69 5.05 6.22
C ASP A 13 10.43 3.85 6.79
N ALA A 14 9.72 2.92 7.42
CA ALA A 14 10.30 1.69 7.96
C ALA A 14 10.87 0.81 6.84
N LEU A 15 10.16 0.69 5.72
CA LEU A 15 10.65 -0.06 4.56
C LEU A 15 11.90 0.58 3.97
N ARG A 16 11.89 1.89 3.79
CA ARG A 16 13.06 2.62 3.27
C ARG A 16 14.28 2.46 4.18
N SER A 17 14.09 2.62 5.48
CA SER A 17 15.18 2.45 6.45
C SER A 17 15.74 1.04 6.40
N TYR A 18 14.88 0.04 6.28
CA TYR A 18 15.31 -1.35 6.14
C TYR A 18 16.16 -1.55 4.89
N TYR A 19 15.72 -1.00 3.75
CA TYR A 19 16.46 -1.15 2.50
C TYR A 19 17.80 -0.41 2.54
N GLU A 20 17.86 0.74 3.19
CA GLU A 20 19.11 1.48 3.38
C GLU A 20 20.08 0.69 4.26
N THR A 21 19.60 0.17 5.40
CA THR A 21 20.39 -0.62 6.31
C THR A 21 20.96 -1.88 5.64
N LYS A 22 20.18 -2.51 4.78
CA LYS A 22 20.60 -3.70 4.04
C LYS A 22 21.31 -3.39 2.74
N ASN A 23 21.54 -2.12 2.44
CA ASN A 23 22.19 -1.67 1.20
C ASN A 23 21.48 -2.26 -0.04
N ARG A 24 20.16 -2.02 -0.14
CA ARG A 24 19.34 -2.51 -1.24
C ARG A 24 18.72 -1.36 -2.04
N PRO A 25 19.51 -0.63 -2.84
CA PRO A 25 18.98 0.52 -3.59
C PRO A 25 17.94 0.12 -4.64
N THR A 26 18.06 -1.07 -5.21
CA THR A 26 17.07 -1.57 -6.18
C THR A 26 15.71 -1.78 -5.52
N ALA A 27 15.68 -2.33 -4.30
CA ALA A 27 14.45 -2.52 -3.56
C ALA A 27 13.82 -1.18 -3.17
N ALA A 28 14.64 -0.19 -2.79
CA ALA A 28 14.15 1.15 -2.48
C ALA A 28 13.50 1.81 -3.69
N ARG A 29 14.11 1.69 -4.87
CA ARG A 29 13.54 2.21 -6.12
C ARG A 29 12.26 1.46 -6.50
N ALA A 30 12.21 0.15 -6.28
CA ALA A 30 11.01 -0.64 -6.55
C ALA A 30 9.84 -0.21 -5.67
N LEU A 31 10.10 0.15 -4.42
CA LEU A 31 9.07 0.71 -3.54
C LEU A 31 8.53 2.03 -4.10
N ASP A 32 9.41 2.94 -4.49
CA ASP A 32 9.00 4.23 -5.04
C ASP A 32 8.17 4.05 -6.32
N THR A 33 8.59 3.15 -7.21
CA THR A 33 7.85 2.83 -8.42
C THR A 33 6.46 2.26 -8.10
N ALA A 34 6.38 1.36 -7.11
CA ALA A 34 5.11 0.79 -6.69
C ALA A 34 4.15 1.86 -6.15
N LEU A 35 4.66 2.80 -5.37
CA LEU A 35 3.86 3.91 -4.85
C LEU A 35 3.35 4.81 -5.98
N ASP A 36 4.20 5.12 -6.97
CA ASP A 36 3.78 5.92 -8.12
C ASP A 36 2.68 5.22 -8.91
N VAL A 37 2.82 3.92 -9.17
CA VAL A 37 1.79 3.13 -9.85
C VAL A 37 0.50 3.13 -9.06
N ALA A 38 0.58 2.95 -7.75
CA ALA A 38 -0.59 2.95 -6.88
C ALA A 38 -1.31 4.30 -6.91
N GLU A 39 -0.58 5.40 -6.82
CA GLU A 39 -1.17 6.74 -6.87
C GLU A 39 -1.89 7.00 -8.19
N GLN A 40 -1.29 6.60 -9.32
CA GLN A 40 -1.91 6.74 -10.63
C GLN A 40 -3.18 5.90 -10.73
N GLN A 41 -3.13 4.66 -10.28
CA GLN A 41 -4.28 3.76 -10.34
C GLN A 41 -5.44 4.25 -9.49
N ILE A 42 -5.14 4.71 -8.28
CA ILE A 42 -6.15 5.25 -7.36
C ILE A 42 -6.76 6.53 -7.94
N ALA A 43 -5.96 7.41 -8.55
CA ALA A 43 -6.45 8.65 -9.13
C ALA A 43 -7.36 8.39 -10.34
N LEU A 44 -7.01 7.41 -11.19
CA LEU A 44 -7.74 7.14 -12.41
C LEU A 44 -8.94 6.22 -12.20
N ARG A 45 -8.81 5.23 -11.33
CA ARG A 45 -9.82 4.18 -11.14
C ARG A 45 -9.95 3.78 -9.67
N PRO A 46 -10.41 4.70 -8.80
CA PRO A 46 -10.52 4.37 -7.38
C PRO A 46 -11.50 3.23 -7.09
N GLY A 47 -12.46 2.99 -7.98
CA GLY A 47 -13.44 1.92 -7.81
C GLY A 47 -12.97 0.54 -8.24
N ASP A 48 -11.78 0.42 -8.85
CA ASP A 48 -11.29 -0.86 -9.37
C ASP A 48 -10.50 -1.67 -8.35
N GLY A 49 -10.38 -1.20 -7.10
CA GLY A 49 -9.67 -1.91 -6.06
C GLY A 49 -10.37 -3.18 -5.63
N LEU A 50 -9.59 -4.09 -5.02
CA LEU A 50 -10.12 -5.32 -4.45
C LEU A 50 -10.70 -5.02 -3.06
N PRO A 51 -11.70 -5.79 -2.61
CA PRO A 51 -12.24 -5.60 -1.25
C PRO A 51 -11.24 -5.98 -0.16
N ALA A 52 -10.30 -6.88 -0.46
CA ALA A 52 -9.27 -7.32 0.48
C ALA A 52 -8.07 -7.85 -0.31
N PRO A 53 -6.89 -7.98 0.32
CA PRO A 53 -5.78 -8.68 -0.33
C PRO A 53 -6.20 -10.12 -0.64
N ARG A 54 -5.79 -10.64 -1.80
CA ARG A 54 -6.20 -11.98 -2.22
C ARG A 54 -5.93 -13.07 -1.19
N PRO A 55 -4.75 -13.08 -0.51
CA PRO A 55 -4.49 -14.11 0.51
C PRO A 55 -5.32 -13.95 1.79
N TYR A 56 -5.97 -12.79 2.01
CA TYR A 56 -6.64 -12.45 3.27
C TYR A 56 -8.02 -11.85 3.04
N PRO A 57 -8.97 -12.65 2.49
CA PRO A 57 -10.32 -12.11 2.21
C PRO A 57 -11.06 -11.64 3.45
N GLU A 58 -10.67 -12.08 4.63
CA GLU A 58 -11.26 -11.67 5.91
C GLU A 58 -10.96 -10.20 6.26
N LEU A 59 -10.04 -9.54 5.55
CA LEU A 59 -9.71 -8.14 5.80
C LEU A 59 -10.64 -7.17 5.08
N ALA A 60 -11.64 -7.65 4.36
CA ALA A 60 -12.60 -6.80 3.69
C ALA A 60 -13.34 -5.91 4.68
N ARG A 61 -13.39 -4.60 4.42
CA ARG A 61 -14.07 -3.62 5.26
C ARG A 61 -14.73 -2.55 4.41
N PRO A 62 -15.92 -2.03 4.84
CA PRO A 62 -16.56 -0.94 4.12
C PRO A 62 -15.66 0.29 4.03
N GLY A 63 -15.69 0.96 2.90
CA GLY A 63 -14.91 2.18 2.68
C GLY A 63 -13.44 1.98 2.44
N GLN A 64 -13.01 0.73 2.29
CA GLN A 64 -11.61 0.38 2.01
C GLN A 64 -11.50 -0.48 0.77
N ALA A 65 -10.42 -0.26 0.01
CA ALA A 65 -10.09 -1.09 -1.13
C ALA A 65 -8.59 -1.38 -1.11
N TRP A 66 -8.19 -2.39 -1.85
CA TRP A 66 -6.80 -2.84 -1.90
C TRP A 66 -6.34 -2.97 -3.34
N LEU A 67 -5.08 -2.70 -3.58
CA LEU A 67 -4.46 -2.97 -4.86
C LEU A 67 -3.08 -3.57 -4.67
N LYS A 68 -2.64 -4.33 -5.67
CA LYS A 68 -1.28 -4.87 -5.71
C LYS A 68 -0.48 -4.02 -6.68
N ALA A 69 0.58 -3.39 -6.20
CA ALA A 69 1.51 -2.65 -7.04
C ALA A 69 2.91 -3.21 -6.82
N GLY A 70 3.52 -3.76 -7.87
CA GLY A 70 4.78 -4.46 -7.74
C GLY A 70 4.65 -5.60 -6.72
N ARG A 71 5.47 -5.58 -5.68
CA ARG A 71 5.46 -6.58 -4.62
C ARG A 71 4.79 -6.08 -3.34
N TYR A 72 3.91 -5.07 -3.46
CA TYR A 72 3.28 -4.45 -2.28
C TYR A 72 1.78 -4.50 -2.36
N TRP A 73 1.14 -4.80 -1.23
CA TRP A 73 -0.30 -4.64 -1.03
C TRP A 73 -0.54 -3.26 -0.43
N ILE A 74 -1.43 -2.50 -1.05
CA ILE A 74 -1.71 -1.12 -0.66
C ILE A 74 -3.20 -0.99 -0.39
N ALA A 75 -3.53 -0.60 0.85
CA ALA A 75 -4.91 -0.31 1.25
C ALA A 75 -5.16 1.17 1.10
N TYR A 76 -6.35 1.53 0.60
CA TYR A 76 -6.74 2.93 0.49
C TYR A 76 -8.22 3.12 0.82
N GLY A 77 -8.55 4.32 1.30
CA GLY A 77 -9.93 4.70 1.61
C GLY A 77 -10.67 5.16 0.37
N THR A 78 -11.95 4.83 0.27
CA THR A 78 -12.81 5.15 -0.88
C THR A 78 -13.98 6.08 -0.54
N GLY A 79 -14.15 6.44 0.73
CA GLY A 79 -15.31 7.21 1.19
C GLY A 79 -15.21 8.73 0.99
N GLY A 80 -14.25 9.21 0.23
CA GLY A 80 -14.02 10.63 -0.04
C GLY A 80 -12.80 10.75 -0.92
N PRO A 81 -12.03 11.84 -0.85
CA PRO A 81 -10.74 11.88 -1.55
C PRO A 81 -9.90 10.69 -1.12
N PRO A 82 -9.31 9.95 -2.08
CA PRO A 82 -8.57 8.73 -1.73
C PRO A 82 -7.39 9.00 -0.80
N VAL A 83 -7.24 8.15 0.20
CA VAL A 83 -6.13 8.20 1.16
C VAL A 83 -5.49 6.84 1.22
N ILE A 84 -4.18 6.75 1.06
CA ILE A 84 -3.46 5.50 1.25
C ILE A 84 -3.38 5.23 2.76
N LEU A 85 -3.92 4.11 3.19
CA LEU A 85 -4.06 3.76 4.61
C LEU A 85 -2.94 2.88 5.11
N ALA A 86 -2.41 2.00 4.25
CA ALA A 86 -1.38 1.04 4.65
C ALA A 86 -0.61 0.53 3.43
N VAL A 87 0.66 0.18 3.65
CA VAL A 87 1.54 -0.39 2.63
C VAL A 87 2.25 -1.59 3.24
N PHE A 88 2.08 -2.77 2.66
CA PHE A 88 2.69 -4.01 3.14
C PHE A 88 3.42 -4.73 2.03
N PHE A 89 4.61 -5.25 2.34
CA PHE A 89 5.28 -6.16 1.42
C PHE A 89 4.45 -7.43 1.28
N GLU A 90 4.48 -8.07 0.11
CA GLU A 90 3.58 -9.18 -0.22
C GLU A 90 3.67 -10.38 0.72
N THR A 91 4.81 -10.58 1.40
CA THR A 91 5.01 -11.68 2.35
C THR A 91 4.77 -11.28 3.79
N ALA A 92 4.36 -10.03 4.06
CA ALA A 92 4.09 -9.59 5.43
C ALA A 92 2.85 -10.29 5.99
N ASP A 93 2.84 -10.50 7.32
CA ASP A 93 1.66 -10.99 8.03
C ASP A 93 0.68 -9.82 8.23
N ILE A 94 -0.08 -9.52 7.18
CA ILE A 94 -0.99 -8.37 7.17
C ILE A 94 -2.05 -8.47 8.28
N PRO A 95 -2.73 -9.62 8.49
CA PRO A 95 -3.74 -9.71 9.54
C PRO A 95 -3.20 -9.42 10.94
N GLY A 96 -1.97 -9.79 11.23
CA GLY A 96 -1.36 -9.53 12.54
C GLY A 96 -0.93 -8.09 12.73
N ARG A 97 -0.89 -7.27 11.66
CA ARG A 97 -0.37 -5.89 11.69
C ARG A 97 -1.42 -4.85 11.32
N PHE A 98 -2.55 -5.27 10.85
CA PHE A 98 -3.65 -4.41 10.40
C PHE A 98 -4.88 -4.65 11.27
#